data_a03841ae8324219f7256a35ffc2731c7
#
_entry.id   a03841ae8324219f7256a35ffc2731c7
#
_cell.length_a   1.000
_cell.length_b   1.000
_cell.length_c   1.000
_cell.angle_alpha   90.00
_cell.angle_beta   90.00
_cell.angle_gamma   90.00
#
_symmetry.space_group_name_H-M   'P 1'
#
loop_
_entity.id
_entity.type
_entity.pdbx_description
1 polymer ?
#
loop_
_entity_poly.entity_id
_entity_poly.type
_entity_poly.pdbx_seq_one_letter_code
_entity_poly.pdbx_strand_id
1 'polypeptide(L)'
;IKPLYEQNAASQLDLDNAVAAYETAVASVGMSQADLDQAEQELGYTIVRSPISGHISERHVDLGTLVGSGGKSLLATIVKSDTVLVDFSMTALDYLKSKERNVNIGQKDQNRSWQPTVTITLPDNTTYPFKGLVDFAEPQVDPRTGTFSVRAEMPNPDHVLLSLIHISEP
;
A
#
# COMPACT_ATOMS: atom_id res chain seq x y z
N ILE A 1 37.99 37.30 -6.09
CA ILE A 1 39.32 36.94 -6.61
C ILE A 1 39.28 36.67 -8.11
N LYS A 2 38.26 35.98 -8.66
CA LYS A 2 38.14 35.67 -10.10
C LYS A 2 38.28 36.94 -11.01
N PRO A 3 37.55 38.04 -10.78
CA PRO A 3 37.72 39.25 -11.58
C PRO A 3 39.09 39.94 -11.41
N LEU A 4 39.75 39.80 -10.26
CA LEU A 4 41.11 40.33 -10.04
C LEU A 4 42.18 39.52 -10.77
N TYR A 5 42.00 38.21 -10.91
CA TYR A 5 42.85 37.35 -11.72
C TYR A 5 42.71 37.68 -13.20
N GLU A 6 41.51 37.91 -13.71
CA GLU A 6 41.24 38.31 -15.09
C GLU A 6 41.90 39.66 -15.44
N GLN A 7 42.11 40.52 -14.44
CA GLN A 7 42.83 41.81 -14.57
C GLN A 7 44.33 41.71 -14.27
N ASN A 8 44.91 40.48 -14.12
CA ASN A 8 46.29 40.22 -13.72
C ASN A 8 46.69 40.84 -12.37
N ALA A 9 45.73 41.11 -11.48
CA ALA A 9 45.95 41.67 -10.14
C ALA A 9 46.04 40.65 -9.03
N ALA A 10 45.86 39.33 -9.33
CA ALA A 10 46.02 38.21 -8.43
C ALA A 10 46.78 37.08 -9.12
N SER A 11 47.53 36.27 -8.34
CA SER A 11 48.23 35.11 -8.88
C SER A 11 47.30 33.91 -9.11
N GLN A 12 47.67 32.95 -9.97
CA GLN A 12 46.96 31.71 -10.18
C GLN A 12 46.82 30.94 -8.85
N LEU A 13 47.88 30.93 -8.03
CA LEU A 13 47.88 30.26 -6.73
C LEU A 13 46.80 30.85 -5.79
N ASP A 14 46.61 32.15 -5.78
CA ASP A 14 45.60 32.80 -4.95
C ASP A 14 44.19 32.44 -5.42
N LEU A 15 43.99 32.34 -6.74
CA LEU A 15 42.73 31.87 -7.29
C LEU A 15 42.44 30.41 -6.90
N ASP A 16 43.42 29.53 -7.09
CA ASP A 16 43.27 28.09 -6.78
C ASP A 16 43.01 27.88 -5.28
N ASN A 17 43.73 28.59 -4.42
CA ASN A 17 43.51 28.54 -2.97
C ASN A 17 42.09 29.03 -2.60
N ALA A 18 41.61 30.09 -3.23
CA ALA A 18 40.25 30.58 -2.95
C ALA A 18 39.15 29.65 -3.46
N VAL A 19 39.37 28.99 -4.60
CA VAL A 19 38.45 27.96 -5.13
C VAL A 19 38.44 26.75 -4.18
N ALA A 20 39.60 26.26 -3.78
CA ALA A 20 39.70 25.13 -2.83
C ALA A 20 39.03 25.45 -1.49
N ALA A 21 39.24 26.67 -0.96
CA ALA A 21 38.57 27.11 0.27
C ALA A 21 37.05 27.19 0.11
N TYR A 22 36.56 27.67 -1.03
CA TYR A 22 35.14 27.70 -1.32
C TYR A 22 34.54 26.29 -1.42
N GLU A 23 35.17 25.37 -2.18
CA GLU A 23 34.72 24.00 -2.32
C GLU A 23 34.72 23.27 -0.98
N THR A 24 35.75 23.50 -0.14
CA THR A 24 35.80 22.96 1.22
C THR A 24 34.64 23.48 2.08
N ALA A 25 34.36 24.76 2.00
CA ALA A 25 33.21 25.33 2.74
C ALA A 25 31.87 24.79 2.25
N VAL A 26 31.68 24.63 0.94
CA VAL A 26 30.48 24.03 0.36
C VAL A 26 30.34 22.59 0.82
N ALA A 27 31.43 21.81 0.81
CA ALA A 27 31.42 20.43 1.29
C ALA A 27 31.07 20.36 2.80
N SER A 28 31.59 21.28 3.61
CA SER A 28 31.29 21.35 5.06
C SER A 28 29.80 21.66 5.31
N VAL A 29 29.22 22.56 4.52
CA VAL A 29 27.75 22.82 4.60
C VAL A 29 26.97 21.59 4.22
N GLY A 30 27.38 20.87 3.16
CA GLY A 30 26.75 19.60 2.75
C GLY A 30 26.80 18.52 3.84
N MET A 31 27.94 18.40 4.53
CA MET A 31 28.07 17.47 5.69
C MET A 31 27.12 17.86 6.82
N SER A 32 27.09 19.13 7.21
CA SER A 32 26.22 19.60 8.28
C SER A 32 24.73 19.44 7.94
N GLN A 33 24.37 19.58 6.66
CA GLN A 33 23.00 19.32 6.21
C GLN A 33 22.65 17.84 6.30
N ALA A 34 23.56 16.95 5.92
CA ALA A 34 23.36 15.50 6.05
C ALA A 34 23.22 15.06 7.51
N ASP A 35 24.01 15.65 8.41
CA ASP A 35 23.91 15.38 9.85
C ASP A 35 22.55 15.84 10.41
N LEU A 36 22.05 17.00 9.94
CA LEU A 36 20.73 17.50 10.32
C LEU A 36 19.63 16.55 9.82
N ASP A 37 19.67 16.17 8.55
CA ASP A 37 18.68 15.26 7.93
C ASP A 37 18.65 13.92 8.68
N GLN A 38 19.82 13.40 9.08
CA GLN A 38 19.91 12.18 9.90
C GLN A 38 19.24 12.36 11.27
N ALA A 39 19.53 13.47 11.96
CA ALA A 39 18.94 13.74 13.26
C ALA A 39 17.43 13.94 13.19
N GLU A 40 16.92 14.58 12.15
CA GLU A 40 15.49 14.72 11.88
C GLU A 40 14.82 13.37 11.63
N GLN A 41 15.49 12.47 10.87
CA GLN A 41 15.01 11.13 10.64
C GLN A 41 14.95 10.30 11.94
N GLU A 42 15.98 10.38 12.79
CA GLU A 42 15.99 9.71 14.09
C GLU A 42 14.86 10.23 15.00
N LEU A 43 14.64 11.53 15.01
CA LEU A 43 13.49 12.13 15.70
C LEU A 43 12.16 11.62 15.13
N GLY A 44 12.06 11.49 13.82
CA GLY A 44 10.88 10.95 13.14
C GLY A 44 10.51 9.53 13.60
N TYR A 45 11.48 8.71 13.89
CA TYR A 45 11.25 7.33 14.39
C TYR A 45 10.68 7.28 15.81
N THR A 46 10.74 8.36 16.57
CA THR A 46 10.11 8.43 17.91
C THR A 46 8.59 8.53 17.86
N ILE A 47 8.02 8.88 16.68
CA ILE A 47 6.58 9.02 16.46
C ILE A 47 6.13 8.01 15.43
N VAL A 48 5.60 6.88 15.87
CA VAL A 48 5.07 5.84 15.00
C VAL A 48 3.62 6.15 14.64
N ARG A 49 3.34 6.30 13.35
CA ARG A 49 2.00 6.56 12.81
C ARG A 49 1.56 5.41 11.91
N SER A 50 0.25 5.14 11.91
CA SER A 50 -0.32 4.21 10.95
C SER A 50 -0.28 4.77 9.52
N PRO A 51 0.18 3.99 8.53
CA PRO A 51 0.12 4.38 7.12
C PRO A 51 -1.29 4.29 6.52
N ILE A 52 -2.21 3.60 7.20
CA ILE A 52 -3.60 3.41 6.77
C ILE A 52 -4.57 3.83 7.86
N SER A 53 -5.76 4.29 7.44
CA SER A 53 -6.89 4.47 8.35
C SER A 53 -7.59 3.14 8.57
N GLY A 54 -7.99 2.83 9.80
CA GLY A 54 -8.65 1.58 10.12
C GLY A 54 -8.83 1.39 11.63
N HIS A 55 -9.30 0.21 12.01
CA HIS A 55 -9.46 -0.16 13.40
C HIS A 55 -8.18 -0.81 13.92
N ILE A 56 -7.72 -0.33 15.07
CA ILE A 56 -6.61 -0.96 15.78
C ILE A 56 -7.10 -2.27 16.41
N SER A 57 -6.36 -3.33 16.15
CA SER A 57 -6.59 -4.63 16.77
C SER A 57 -5.76 -4.78 18.04
N GLU A 58 -5.23 -5.96 18.30
CA GLU A 58 -4.46 -6.25 19.49
C GLU A 58 -3.15 -5.45 19.57
N ARG A 59 -2.85 -4.96 20.79
CA ARG A 59 -1.57 -4.37 21.11
C ARG A 59 -0.58 -5.47 21.52
N HIS A 60 0.56 -5.54 20.83
CA HIS A 60 1.56 -6.59 21.03
C HIS A 60 2.68 -6.21 22.00
N VAL A 61 2.76 -4.94 22.41
CA VAL A 61 3.80 -4.43 23.30
C VAL A 61 3.18 -3.55 24.40
N ASP A 62 3.78 -3.60 25.59
CA ASP A 62 3.40 -2.78 26.73
C ASP A 62 4.27 -1.54 26.87
N LEU A 63 3.79 -0.57 27.67
CA LEU A 63 4.57 0.61 28.02
C LEU A 63 5.87 0.18 28.72
N GLY A 64 7.00 0.74 28.30
CA GLY A 64 8.32 0.38 28.79
C GLY A 64 9.01 -0.75 28.03
N THR A 65 8.34 -1.37 27.06
CA THR A 65 8.98 -2.37 26.18
C THR A 65 9.93 -1.70 25.19
N LEU A 66 11.15 -2.22 25.07
CA LEU A 66 12.08 -1.78 24.04
C LEU A 66 11.59 -2.22 22.67
N VAL A 67 11.39 -1.25 21.77
CA VAL A 67 10.98 -1.45 20.38
C VAL A 67 12.04 -0.93 19.42
N GLY A 68 12.11 -1.50 18.21
CA GLY A 68 13.08 -1.12 17.19
C GLY A 68 14.04 -2.24 16.81
N SER A 69 15.19 -1.89 16.26
CA SER A 69 16.14 -2.85 15.67
C SER A 69 16.72 -3.89 16.64
N GLY A 70 16.62 -3.68 17.95
CA GLY A 70 17.07 -4.63 18.98
C GLY A 70 15.94 -5.26 19.79
N GLY A 71 14.68 -5.00 19.47
CA GLY A 71 13.51 -5.42 20.24
C GLY A 71 12.34 -5.88 19.39
N LYS A 72 11.13 -5.86 19.97
CA LYS A 72 9.91 -6.18 19.26
C LYS A 72 9.55 -5.06 18.25
N SER A 73 9.34 -5.44 16.99
CA SER A 73 9.00 -4.49 15.92
C SER A 73 7.49 -4.35 15.73
N LEU A 74 6.70 -5.42 16.01
CA LEU A 74 5.25 -5.39 15.88
C LEU A 74 4.63 -4.73 17.11
N LEU A 75 4.09 -3.54 16.93
CA LEU A 75 3.46 -2.75 18.00
C LEU A 75 1.97 -3.04 18.12
N ALA A 76 1.26 -2.95 17.01
CA ALA A 76 -0.17 -3.22 16.90
C ALA A 76 -0.51 -3.56 15.45
N THR A 77 -1.63 -4.23 15.25
CA THR A 77 -2.18 -4.49 13.92
C THR A 77 -3.32 -3.53 13.64
N ILE A 78 -3.35 -2.93 12.46
CA ILE A 78 -4.44 -2.06 12.02
C ILE A 78 -5.13 -2.74 10.83
N VAL A 79 -6.43 -2.89 10.95
CA VAL A 79 -7.27 -3.55 9.94
C VAL A 79 -8.19 -2.51 9.32
N LYS A 80 -8.15 -2.42 8.00
CA LYS A 80 -9.10 -1.67 7.21
C LYS A 80 -10.28 -2.58 6.90
N SER A 81 -11.46 -2.26 7.40
CA SER A 81 -12.66 -3.09 7.32
C SER A 81 -13.86 -2.40 6.64
N ASP A 82 -13.66 -1.17 6.16
CA ASP A 82 -14.66 -0.41 5.38
C ASP A 82 -14.92 -1.02 3.99
N THR A 83 -13.97 -1.78 3.49
CA THR A 83 -14.06 -2.55 2.26
C THR A 83 -13.48 -3.93 2.50
N VAL A 84 -14.18 -4.98 2.12
CA VAL A 84 -13.73 -6.36 2.25
C VAL A 84 -13.57 -7.01 0.89
N LEU A 85 -12.59 -7.91 0.80
CA LEU A 85 -12.37 -8.72 -0.38
C LEU A 85 -13.04 -10.08 -0.16
N VAL A 86 -13.86 -10.47 -1.10
CA VAL A 86 -14.58 -11.75 -1.10
C VAL A 86 -13.98 -12.62 -2.19
N ASP A 87 -13.33 -13.70 -1.78
CA ASP A 87 -12.78 -14.70 -2.68
C ASP A 87 -13.75 -15.88 -2.79
N PHE A 88 -14.10 -16.26 -4.00
CA PHE A 88 -14.96 -17.41 -4.26
C PHE A 88 -14.47 -18.18 -5.49
N SER A 89 -14.84 -19.45 -5.58
CA SER A 89 -14.46 -20.30 -6.70
C SER A 89 -15.55 -20.33 -7.76
N MET A 90 -15.17 -20.21 -9.03
CA MET A 90 -16.07 -20.32 -10.16
C MET A 90 -15.65 -21.49 -11.06
N THR A 91 -16.63 -22.24 -11.58
CA THR A 91 -16.32 -23.31 -12.53
C THR A 91 -15.98 -22.75 -13.92
N ALA A 92 -15.13 -23.46 -14.68
CA ALA A 92 -14.81 -23.08 -16.05
C ALA A 92 -16.06 -22.99 -16.94
N LEU A 93 -17.08 -23.82 -16.65
CA LEU A 93 -18.34 -23.81 -17.40
C LEU A 93 -19.14 -22.52 -17.16
N ASP A 94 -19.23 -22.08 -15.91
CA ASP A 94 -19.95 -20.84 -15.55
C ASP A 94 -19.24 -19.61 -16.09
N TYR A 95 -17.89 -19.64 -16.13
CA TYR A 95 -17.09 -18.63 -16.78
C TYR A 95 -17.40 -18.53 -18.28
N LEU A 96 -17.45 -19.65 -18.99
CA LEU A 96 -17.77 -19.66 -20.42
C LEU A 96 -19.17 -19.10 -20.67
N LYS A 97 -20.16 -19.50 -19.86
CA LYS A 97 -21.50 -18.92 -19.92
C LYS A 97 -21.54 -17.42 -19.67
N SER A 98 -20.74 -16.95 -18.72
CA SER A 98 -20.64 -15.51 -18.43
C SER A 98 -19.96 -14.75 -19.57
N LYS A 99 -18.94 -15.35 -20.20
CA LYS A 99 -18.26 -14.80 -21.38
C LYS A 99 -19.18 -14.70 -22.61
N GLU A 100 -20.04 -15.67 -22.84
CA GLU A 100 -21.07 -15.62 -23.90
C GLU A 100 -22.03 -14.45 -23.71
N ARG A 101 -22.26 -14.02 -22.46
CA ARG A 101 -23.05 -12.83 -22.10
C ARG A 101 -22.26 -11.52 -22.15
N ASN A 102 -21.08 -11.49 -22.79
CA ASN A 102 -20.16 -10.34 -22.85
C ASN A 102 -19.64 -9.86 -21.47
N VAL A 103 -19.59 -10.74 -20.49
CA VAL A 103 -19.03 -10.46 -19.16
C VAL A 103 -17.54 -10.80 -19.18
N ASN A 104 -16.67 -9.81 -19.29
CA ASN A 104 -15.22 -10.02 -19.06
C ASN A 104 -14.95 -9.84 -17.58
N ILE A 105 -14.85 -10.95 -16.87
CA ILE A 105 -14.51 -11.00 -15.46
C ILE A 105 -13.03 -10.61 -15.31
N GLY A 106 -12.72 -9.69 -14.39
CA GLY A 106 -11.35 -9.31 -14.04
C GLY A 106 -10.71 -8.18 -14.87
N GLN A 107 -11.44 -7.51 -15.77
CA GLN A 107 -10.94 -6.30 -16.43
C GLN A 107 -11.80 -5.09 -16.06
N LYS A 108 -11.17 -4.08 -15.45
CA LYS A 108 -11.79 -2.76 -15.26
C LYS A 108 -11.87 -2.05 -16.62
N ASP A 109 -13.02 -2.13 -17.25
CA ASP A 109 -13.29 -1.42 -18.49
C ASP A 109 -14.10 -0.17 -18.17
N GLN A 110 -13.48 1.01 -18.29
CA GLN A 110 -14.09 2.30 -17.95
C GLN A 110 -15.28 2.67 -18.85
N ASN A 111 -15.45 1.99 -19.98
CA ASN A 111 -16.51 2.26 -20.96
C ASN A 111 -17.73 1.32 -20.86
N ARG A 112 -17.80 0.45 -19.85
CA ARG A 112 -18.91 -0.48 -19.69
C ARG A 112 -20.03 0.10 -18.86
N SER A 113 -21.22 0.08 -19.41
CA SER A 113 -22.47 0.34 -18.68
C SER A 113 -22.87 -0.78 -17.70
N TRP A 114 -22.20 -1.94 -17.73
CA TRP A 114 -22.48 -3.10 -16.88
C TRP A 114 -21.18 -3.72 -16.34
N GLN A 115 -21.12 -3.88 -15.02
CA GLN A 115 -20.01 -4.52 -14.31
C GLN A 115 -20.52 -5.78 -13.60
N PRO A 116 -19.75 -6.88 -13.58
CA PRO A 116 -20.13 -8.09 -12.85
C PRO A 116 -20.22 -7.79 -11.35
N THR A 117 -21.39 -8.01 -10.78
CA THR A 117 -21.65 -7.80 -9.37
C THR A 117 -21.89 -9.11 -8.64
N VAL A 118 -21.47 -9.16 -7.39
CA VAL A 118 -21.67 -10.28 -6.47
C VAL A 118 -22.59 -9.82 -5.35
N THR A 119 -23.51 -10.67 -4.97
CA THR A 119 -24.39 -10.49 -3.80
C THR A 119 -24.07 -11.57 -2.79
N ILE A 120 -23.98 -11.22 -1.52
CA ILE A 120 -23.71 -12.16 -0.41
C ILE A 120 -24.99 -12.44 0.33
N THR A 121 -25.23 -13.72 0.64
CA THR A 121 -26.24 -14.14 1.60
C THR A 121 -25.54 -14.44 2.92
N LEU A 122 -25.99 -13.79 3.98
CA LEU A 122 -25.47 -13.98 5.32
C LEU A 122 -25.96 -15.31 5.93
N PRO A 123 -25.32 -15.84 6.97
CA PRO A 123 -25.71 -17.11 7.61
C PRO A 123 -27.12 -17.13 8.19
N ASP A 124 -27.72 -15.96 8.43
CA ASP A 124 -29.12 -15.78 8.85
C ASP A 124 -30.13 -15.79 7.70
N ASN A 125 -29.68 -16.15 6.48
CA ASN A 125 -30.43 -16.12 5.22
C ASN A 125 -30.87 -14.72 4.77
N THR A 126 -30.35 -13.67 5.37
CA THR A 126 -30.57 -12.30 4.86
C THR A 126 -29.59 -11.97 3.75
N THR A 127 -30.04 -11.20 2.76
CA THR A 127 -29.18 -10.73 1.69
C THR A 127 -28.47 -9.46 2.12
N TYR A 128 -27.15 -9.43 1.97
CA TYR A 128 -26.36 -8.24 2.27
C TYR A 128 -26.76 -7.08 1.36
N PRO A 129 -27.01 -5.88 1.91
CA PRO A 129 -27.63 -4.77 1.14
C PRO A 129 -26.73 -4.18 0.07
N PHE A 130 -25.41 -4.35 0.20
CA PHE A 130 -24.46 -3.81 -0.77
C PHE A 130 -24.00 -4.89 -1.76
N LYS A 131 -23.75 -4.47 -3.01
CA LYS A 131 -23.25 -5.37 -4.05
C LYS A 131 -21.73 -5.20 -4.17
N GLY A 132 -21.01 -6.30 -4.27
CA GLY A 132 -19.60 -6.32 -4.57
C GLY A 132 -19.35 -6.22 -6.08
N LEU A 133 -18.23 -5.61 -6.43
CA LEU A 133 -17.74 -5.54 -7.82
C LEU A 133 -16.61 -6.54 -7.99
N VAL A 134 -16.69 -7.39 -9.02
CA VAL A 134 -15.59 -8.29 -9.36
C VAL A 134 -14.44 -7.47 -9.92
N ASP A 135 -13.30 -7.53 -9.24
CA ASP A 135 -12.07 -6.79 -9.60
C ASP A 135 -10.99 -7.70 -10.17
N PHE A 136 -10.99 -8.98 -9.81
CA PHE A 136 -9.96 -9.94 -10.24
C PHE A 136 -10.55 -11.33 -10.48
N ALA A 137 -10.04 -12.00 -11.51
CA ALA A 137 -10.26 -13.42 -11.76
C ALA A 137 -8.93 -14.08 -12.11
N GLU A 138 -8.63 -15.19 -11.47
CA GLU A 138 -7.41 -15.93 -11.70
C GLU A 138 -7.42 -16.53 -13.12
N PRO A 139 -6.36 -16.32 -13.93
CA PRO A 139 -6.33 -16.84 -15.29
C PRO A 139 -6.06 -18.35 -15.38
N GLN A 140 -5.68 -18.97 -14.28
CA GLN A 140 -5.35 -20.38 -14.20
C GLN A 140 -6.45 -21.18 -13.51
N VAL A 141 -6.89 -22.27 -14.15
CA VAL A 141 -7.86 -23.21 -13.59
C VAL A 141 -7.11 -24.29 -12.82
N ASP A 142 -7.53 -24.57 -11.58
CA ASP A 142 -7.03 -25.72 -10.81
C ASP A 142 -7.47 -27.02 -11.51
N PRO A 143 -6.53 -27.86 -11.99
CA PRO A 143 -6.85 -29.08 -12.71
C PRO A 143 -7.53 -30.15 -11.88
N ARG A 144 -7.48 -30.06 -10.53
CA ARG A 144 -8.13 -31.03 -9.64
C ARG A 144 -9.59 -30.73 -9.42
N THR A 145 -9.96 -29.46 -9.36
CA THR A 145 -11.32 -29.01 -9.06
C THR A 145 -12.07 -28.51 -10.29
N GLY A 146 -11.34 -28.13 -11.35
CA GLY A 146 -11.92 -27.49 -12.53
C GLY A 146 -12.44 -26.08 -12.29
N THR A 147 -12.01 -25.47 -11.18
CA THR A 147 -12.42 -24.12 -10.76
C THR A 147 -11.25 -23.16 -10.77
N PHE A 148 -11.53 -21.88 -10.77
CA PHE A 148 -10.55 -20.81 -10.58
C PHE A 148 -11.08 -19.79 -9.57
N SER A 149 -10.18 -19.06 -8.94
CA SER A 149 -10.50 -18.06 -7.93
C SER A 149 -10.96 -16.75 -8.59
N VAL A 150 -12.03 -16.20 -8.05
CA VAL A 150 -12.56 -14.89 -8.43
C VAL A 150 -12.65 -14.05 -7.16
N ARG A 151 -12.25 -12.78 -7.26
CA ARG A 151 -12.30 -11.83 -6.15
C ARG A 151 -13.28 -10.71 -6.48
N ALA A 152 -14.06 -10.35 -5.49
CA ALA A 152 -14.92 -9.18 -5.53
C ALA A 152 -14.58 -8.23 -4.38
N GLU A 153 -14.54 -6.95 -4.67
CA GLU A 153 -14.44 -5.88 -3.68
C GLU A 153 -15.85 -5.47 -3.25
N MET A 154 -16.12 -5.53 -1.95
CA MET A 154 -17.44 -5.25 -1.38
C MET A 154 -17.38 -4.15 -0.33
N PRO A 155 -18.19 -3.10 -0.44
CA PRO A 155 -18.32 -2.07 0.59
C PRO A 155 -18.83 -2.66 1.91
N ASN A 156 -18.24 -2.28 3.03
CA ASN A 156 -18.61 -2.74 4.36
C ASN A 156 -18.68 -1.58 5.37
N PRO A 157 -19.54 -0.57 5.13
CA PRO A 157 -19.58 0.63 5.95
C PRO A 157 -19.99 0.35 7.40
N ASP A 158 -20.83 -0.66 7.62
CA ASP A 158 -21.35 -1.03 8.94
C ASP A 158 -20.49 -2.09 9.63
N HIS A 159 -19.36 -2.50 9.03
CA HIS A 159 -18.43 -3.51 9.53
C HIS A 159 -19.08 -4.85 9.90
N VAL A 160 -20.19 -5.20 9.24
CA VAL A 160 -20.94 -6.44 9.47
C VAL A 160 -20.19 -7.65 8.93
N LEU A 161 -19.49 -7.48 7.80
CA LEU A 161 -18.68 -8.53 7.20
C LEU A 161 -17.34 -8.60 7.92
N LEU A 162 -17.10 -9.70 8.61
CA LEU A 162 -15.85 -10.02 9.30
C LEU A 162 -15.09 -11.10 8.54
N SER A 163 -13.78 -11.16 8.74
CA SER A 163 -12.94 -12.22 8.17
C SER A 163 -13.44 -13.60 8.64
N LEU A 164 -13.45 -14.57 7.73
CA LEU A 164 -13.85 -15.97 7.98
C LEU A 164 -15.35 -16.21 8.22
N ILE A 165 -16.24 -15.31 7.82
CA ILE A 165 -17.66 -15.67 7.71
C ILE A 165 -17.79 -16.68 6.56
N HIS A 166 -18.20 -17.90 6.86
CA HIS A 166 -18.55 -18.88 5.85
C HIS A 166 -19.82 -18.43 5.13
N ILE A 167 -19.69 -18.13 3.85
CA ILE A 167 -20.81 -17.79 2.99
C ILE A 167 -21.25 -19.11 2.36
N SER A 168 -22.49 -19.51 2.64
CA SER A 168 -23.10 -20.65 1.94
C SER A 168 -23.50 -20.19 0.54
N GLU A 169 -22.95 -20.83 -0.49
CA GLU A 169 -23.50 -20.70 -1.84
C GLU A 169 -24.92 -21.30 -1.87
N PRO A 170 -25.87 -20.64 -2.56
CA PRO A 170 -27.21 -21.17 -2.75
C PRO A 170 -27.22 -22.35 -3.73
#